data_1e9029979d94a02ff725e37d6870ad0c
#
_entry.id   1e9029979d94a02ff725e37d6870ad0c
#
_cell.length_a   1.000
_cell.length_b   1.000
_cell.length_c   1.000
_cell.angle_alpha   90.00
_cell.angle_beta   90.00
_cell.angle_gamma   90.00
#
_symmetry.space_group_name_H-M   'P 1'
#
loop_
_entity.id
_entity.type
_entity.pdbx_description
1 polymer ?
#
loop_
_entity_poly.entity_id
_entity_poly.type
_entity_poly.pdbx_seq_one_letter_code
_entity_poly.pdbx_strand_id
1 'polypeptide(L)'
;MKIAIVGGGIFGIMSAIKLAKEHDVFLFEKNDDILKAASNVNQCRIHRGYHYPRSDETTIQTSKSHDSFLEEFSESIISGIDNYYCISKFDSYTKSKEYVKFCKRHNLEFTKVNLDLIDKNSIDICLKVKEYLFDHEILKKKCWEKLDKSGVTVYLNTIADYEIYEKYDFIIISTYANVNSLLKKYPEKQRDYQFEIVEKIFLELPLEFKNKSVVIMDGHFLSIDPVGAKNYFIIGDVVNTVHSRNIGKFPKIDAKFIPLLDKGLIKNPPFTNLNLFLKSGSRFFPKFNEAKYIGSSFCVKTVLPEVDSTDARLTLVEMIDKKIITIFSGKISTCIDAANQVEKLIKARK
;
A
#
# COMPACT_ATOMS: atom_id res chain seq x y z
N MET A 1 26.95 -3.14 -15.39
CA MET A 1 26.17 -2.05 -16.00
C MET A 1 25.86 -1.03 -14.91
N LYS A 2 25.69 0.23 -15.29
CA LYS A 2 25.22 1.29 -14.40
C LYS A 2 23.71 1.39 -14.50
N ILE A 3 22.99 1.21 -13.38
CA ILE A 3 21.53 1.20 -13.36
C ILE A 3 21.02 2.30 -12.41
N ALA A 4 20.14 3.15 -12.93
CA ALA A 4 19.43 4.13 -12.11
C ALA A 4 18.08 3.59 -11.66
N ILE A 5 17.80 3.67 -10.37
CA ILE A 5 16.48 3.43 -9.77
C ILE A 5 15.91 4.78 -9.32
N VAL A 6 14.76 5.16 -9.83
CA VAL A 6 14.11 6.42 -9.44
C VAL A 6 12.91 6.13 -8.57
N GLY A 7 12.98 6.57 -7.31
CA GLY A 7 11.98 6.39 -6.26
C GLY A 7 12.43 5.44 -5.15
N GLY A 8 12.64 5.97 -3.96
CA GLY A 8 13.02 5.26 -2.73
C GLY A 8 11.83 4.65 -1.96
N GLY A 9 10.76 4.29 -2.67
CA GLY A 9 9.69 3.44 -2.14
C GLY A 9 10.12 1.98 -2.10
N ILE A 10 9.32 1.10 -1.47
CA ILE A 10 9.68 -0.31 -1.27
C ILE A 10 10.02 -1.04 -2.59
N PHE A 11 9.33 -0.72 -3.68
CA PHE A 11 9.56 -1.34 -4.99
C PHE A 11 10.90 -0.95 -5.60
N GLY A 12 11.28 0.33 -5.48
CA GLY A 12 12.59 0.81 -5.92
C GLY A 12 13.72 0.22 -5.08
N ILE A 13 13.55 0.17 -3.77
CA ILE A 13 14.52 -0.40 -2.83
C ILE A 13 14.78 -1.87 -3.14
N MET A 14 13.72 -2.68 -3.27
CA MET A 14 13.87 -4.10 -3.54
C MET A 14 14.50 -4.36 -4.92
N SER A 15 14.14 -3.55 -5.92
CA SER A 15 14.80 -3.60 -7.24
C SER A 15 16.28 -3.22 -7.15
N ALA A 16 16.61 -2.19 -6.39
CA ALA A 16 18.00 -1.76 -6.19
C ALA A 16 18.85 -2.85 -5.54
N ILE A 17 18.41 -3.40 -4.41
CA ILE A 17 19.09 -4.47 -3.68
C ILE A 17 19.26 -5.72 -4.57
N LYS A 18 18.22 -6.08 -5.32
CA LYS A 18 18.26 -7.24 -6.21
C LYS A 18 19.31 -7.08 -7.31
N LEU A 19 19.33 -5.92 -7.95
CA LEU A 19 20.21 -5.64 -9.10
C LEU A 19 21.66 -5.36 -8.67
N ALA A 20 21.89 -4.86 -7.48
CA ALA A 20 23.24 -4.57 -6.96
C ALA A 20 24.12 -5.81 -6.80
N LYS A 21 23.53 -7.02 -6.84
CA LYS A 21 24.29 -8.28 -6.85
C LYS A 21 25.19 -8.45 -8.08
N GLU A 22 24.83 -7.83 -9.21
CA GLU A 22 25.52 -8.00 -10.50
C GLU A 22 25.84 -6.66 -11.20
N HIS A 23 25.41 -5.52 -10.64
CA HIS A 23 25.45 -4.21 -11.31
C HIS A 23 25.79 -3.07 -10.35
N ASP A 24 26.28 -1.96 -10.90
CA ASP A 24 26.44 -0.70 -10.17
C ASP A 24 25.09 0.02 -10.12
N VAL A 25 24.49 0.09 -8.95
CA VAL A 25 23.11 0.59 -8.78
C VAL A 25 23.11 1.90 -8.02
N PHE A 26 22.32 2.85 -8.53
CA PHE A 26 22.14 4.20 -8.01
C PHE A 26 20.66 4.46 -7.77
N LEU A 27 20.28 4.69 -6.49
CA LEU A 27 18.91 4.96 -6.07
C LEU A 27 18.71 6.45 -5.82
N PHE A 28 17.74 7.05 -6.50
CA PHE A 28 17.38 8.45 -6.38
C PHE A 28 16.05 8.60 -5.66
N GLU A 29 16.01 9.34 -4.56
CA GLU A 29 14.80 9.68 -3.80
C GLU A 29 14.69 11.19 -3.60
N LYS A 30 13.52 11.75 -3.92
CA LYS A 30 13.24 13.20 -3.79
C LYS A 30 13.16 13.68 -2.34
N ASN A 31 12.77 12.80 -1.43
CA ASN A 31 12.64 13.10 -0.01
C ASN A 31 13.99 12.92 0.72
N ASP A 32 14.03 13.41 1.96
CA ASP A 32 15.16 13.30 2.89
C ASP A 32 15.33 11.90 3.50
N ASP A 33 14.43 10.97 3.22
CA ASP A 33 14.47 9.57 3.68
C ASP A 33 13.69 8.66 2.72
N ILE A 34 13.95 7.36 2.78
CA ILE A 34 13.22 6.33 2.05
C ILE A 34 11.83 6.08 2.65
N LEU A 35 10.95 5.43 1.89
CA LEU A 35 9.61 4.95 2.30
C LEU A 35 8.68 6.06 2.87
N LYS A 36 8.82 7.32 2.48
CA LYS A 36 8.03 8.43 3.06
C LYS A 36 6.63 8.60 2.50
N ALA A 37 6.40 8.24 1.22
CA ALA A 37 5.12 8.43 0.53
C ALA A 37 4.15 7.24 0.76
N ALA A 38 3.53 6.72 -0.29
CA ALA A 38 2.54 5.64 -0.22
C ALA A 38 3.06 4.36 0.48
N SER A 39 4.38 4.13 0.52
CA SER A 39 4.97 3.02 1.29
C SER A 39 4.83 3.20 2.80
N ASN A 40 4.61 4.42 3.29
CA ASN A 40 4.32 4.73 4.69
C ASN A 40 2.82 4.90 4.96
N VAL A 41 2.11 5.58 4.03
CA VAL A 41 0.71 5.94 4.23
C VAL A 41 -0.21 4.81 3.70
N ASN A 42 -0.25 3.71 4.43
CA ASN A 42 -1.07 2.54 4.13
C ASN A 42 -1.54 1.84 5.42
N GLN A 43 -2.24 0.74 5.35
CA GLN A 43 -2.72 -0.03 6.50
C GLN A 43 -1.69 -1.00 7.10
N CYS A 44 -0.47 -1.03 6.59
CA CYS A 44 0.57 -1.98 7.01
C CYS A 44 0.15 -3.45 6.95
N ARG A 45 -0.78 -3.80 6.04
CA ARG A 45 -1.23 -5.19 5.83
C ARG A 45 -0.41 -5.91 4.79
N ILE A 46 -0.08 -7.15 5.08
CA ILE A 46 0.51 -8.09 4.14
C ILE A 46 -0.64 -8.93 3.59
N HIS A 47 -1.27 -8.42 2.53
CA HIS A 47 -2.44 -9.06 1.95
C HIS A 47 -2.13 -10.46 1.41
N ARG A 48 -2.98 -11.43 1.80
CA ARG A 48 -2.95 -12.80 1.27
C ARG A 48 -4.08 -13.07 0.28
N GLY A 49 -4.89 -12.05 -0.03
CA GLY A 49 -5.99 -12.14 -0.99
C GLY A 49 -7.39 -11.93 -0.41
N TYR A 50 -7.61 -12.08 0.88
CA TYR A 50 -8.93 -11.97 1.53
C TYR A 50 -9.69 -10.68 1.21
N HIS A 51 -8.97 -9.60 0.93
CA HIS A 51 -9.52 -8.27 0.68
C HIS A 51 -10.15 -8.09 -0.71
N TYR A 52 -9.94 -9.03 -1.64
CA TYR A 52 -10.26 -8.83 -3.06
C TYR A 52 -11.24 -9.83 -3.65
N PRO A 53 -12.46 -9.99 -3.08
CA PRO A 53 -13.41 -10.99 -3.54
C PRO A 53 -13.91 -10.75 -4.98
N ARG A 54 -13.71 -9.54 -5.53
CA ARG A 54 -14.10 -9.13 -6.87
C ARG A 54 -12.93 -9.06 -7.88
N SER A 55 -11.70 -9.44 -7.44
CA SER A 55 -10.51 -9.45 -8.30
C SER A 55 -9.66 -10.69 -8.06
N ASP A 56 -9.92 -11.76 -8.82
CA ASP A 56 -9.14 -13.00 -8.76
C ASP A 56 -7.65 -12.74 -9.08
N GLU A 57 -7.35 -11.86 -10.04
CA GLU A 57 -5.97 -11.51 -10.41
C GLU A 57 -5.20 -10.89 -9.25
N THR A 58 -5.80 -9.93 -8.54
CA THR A 58 -5.17 -9.31 -7.35
C THR A 58 -4.99 -10.34 -6.23
N THR A 59 -5.99 -11.22 -6.03
CA THR A 59 -5.93 -12.30 -5.05
C THR A 59 -4.77 -13.26 -5.35
N ILE A 60 -4.64 -13.71 -6.59
CA ILE A 60 -3.55 -14.60 -7.02
C ILE A 60 -2.19 -13.93 -6.84
N GLN A 61 -2.06 -12.67 -7.27
CA GLN A 61 -0.80 -11.93 -7.18
C GLN A 61 -0.37 -11.72 -5.72
N THR A 62 -1.29 -11.30 -4.85
CA THR A 62 -0.99 -11.08 -3.42
C THR A 62 -0.74 -12.38 -2.67
N SER A 63 -1.51 -13.42 -2.95
CA SER A 63 -1.32 -14.74 -2.33
C SER A 63 0.04 -15.35 -2.68
N LYS A 64 0.46 -15.23 -3.94
CA LYS A 64 1.77 -15.70 -4.41
C LYS A 64 2.93 -14.95 -3.75
N SER A 65 2.79 -13.63 -3.58
CA SER A 65 3.86 -12.77 -3.04
C SER A 65 3.92 -12.74 -1.51
N HIS A 66 2.91 -13.30 -0.85
CA HIS A 66 2.76 -13.21 0.61
C HIS A 66 3.95 -13.84 1.35
N ASP A 67 4.30 -15.08 1.02
CA ASP A 67 5.30 -15.83 1.76
C ASP A 67 6.72 -15.27 1.51
N SER A 68 7.03 -14.83 0.29
CA SER A 68 8.31 -14.17 -0.01
C SER A 68 8.51 -12.86 0.76
N PHE A 69 7.41 -12.10 0.97
CA PHE A 69 7.49 -10.89 1.81
C PHE A 69 7.70 -11.23 3.29
N LEU A 70 6.99 -12.25 3.81
CA LEU A 70 7.17 -12.70 5.19
C LEU A 70 8.59 -13.19 5.45
N GLU A 71 9.17 -13.94 4.54
CA GLU A 71 10.55 -14.42 4.63
C GLU A 71 11.55 -13.26 4.61
N GLU A 72 11.42 -12.34 3.66
CA GLU A 72 12.33 -11.22 3.46
C GLU A 72 12.32 -10.22 4.61
N PHE A 73 11.14 -10.00 5.24
CA PHE A 73 10.90 -8.98 6.27
C PHE A 73 10.31 -9.54 7.56
N SER A 74 10.62 -10.80 7.91
CA SER A 74 10.07 -11.50 9.10
C SER A 74 10.17 -10.70 10.39
N GLU A 75 11.28 -9.97 10.60
CA GLU A 75 11.49 -9.15 11.80
C GLU A 75 10.52 -7.95 11.89
N SER A 76 9.94 -7.51 10.77
CA SER A 76 8.96 -6.41 10.76
C SER A 76 7.54 -6.88 11.05
N ILE A 77 7.28 -8.19 11.10
CA ILE A 77 5.94 -8.73 11.30
C ILE A 77 5.48 -8.53 12.75
N ILE A 78 4.30 -7.96 12.90
CA ILE A 78 3.69 -7.75 14.22
C ILE A 78 3.06 -9.07 14.67
N SER A 79 3.58 -9.66 15.73
CA SER A 79 3.06 -10.89 16.32
C SER A 79 1.83 -10.65 17.20
N GLY A 80 1.00 -11.68 17.38
CA GLY A 80 -0.11 -11.67 18.33
C GLY A 80 -1.31 -10.83 17.91
N ILE A 81 -1.43 -10.48 16.62
CA ILE A 81 -2.60 -9.77 16.06
C ILE A 81 -3.54 -10.78 15.44
N ASP A 82 -4.79 -10.77 15.91
CA ASP A 82 -5.89 -11.49 15.28
C ASP A 82 -6.50 -10.65 14.15
N ASN A 83 -6.63 -11.26 12.97
CA ASN A 83 -7.16 -10.58 11.78
C ASN A 83 -8.56 -11.07 11.46
N TYR A 84 -9.48 -10.13 11.23
CA TYR A 84 -10.88 -10.39 10.96
C TYR A 84 -11.35 -9.70 9.70
N TYR A 85 -12.08 -10.44 8.86
CA TYR A 85 -12.82 -9.94 7.72
C TYR A 85 -14.31 -10.15 7.94
N CYS A 86 -15.08 -9.09 7.97
CA CYS A 86 -16.50 -9.11 8.29
C CYS A 86 -17.30 -8.55 7.12
N ILE A 87 -18.28 -9.30 6.63
CA ILE A 87 -19.15 -8.84 5.57
C ILE A 87 -20.32 -8.04 6.19
N SER A 88 -20.45 -6.79 5.74
CA SER A 88 -21.58 -5.94 6.14
C SER A 88 -22.92 -6.56 5.73
N LYS A 89 -23.90 -6.46 6.59
CA LYS A 89 -25.28 -6.91 6.32
C LYS A 89 -25.98 -6.02 5.30
N PHE A 90 -25.53 -4.77 5.19
CA PHE A 90 -26.14 -3.74 4.34
C PHE A 90 -25.09 -3.21 3.35
N ASP A 91 -25.51 -2.91 2.14
CA ASP A 91 -24.73 -2.23 1.11
C ASP A 91 -23.42 -2.93 0.71
N SER A 92 -23.28 -4.22 1.01
CA SER A 92 -22.11 -4.99 0.60
C SER A 92 -22.23 -5.47 -0.85
N TYR A 93 -21.19 -5.24 -1.65
CA TYR A 93 -21.10 -5.72 -3.04
C TYR A 93 -20.96 -7.24 -3.13
N THR A 94 -20.35 -7.87 -2.12
CA THR A 94 -20.17 -9.32 -2.03
C THR A 94 -20.99 -9.87 -0.88
N LYS A 95 -21.89 -10.83 -1.15
CA LYS A 95 -22.69 -11.50 -0.12
C LYS A 95 -21.84 -12.53 0.65
N SER A 96 -22.18 -12.79 1.92
CA SER A 96 -21.44 -13.72 2.78
C SER A 96 -21.25 -15.11 2.18
N LYS A 97 -22.26 -15.67 1.51
CA LYS A 97 -22.16 -16.98 0.85
C LYS A 97 -21.16 -16.95 -0.30
N GLU A 98 -21.11 -15.85 -1.05
CA GLU A 98 -20.17 -15.64 -2.17
C GLU A 98 -18.76 -15.47 -1.64
N TYR A 99 -18.58 -14.70 -0.56
CA TYR A 99 -17.29 -14.51 0.08
C TYR A 99 -16.71 -15.82 0.63
N VAL A 100 -17.52 -16.65 1.25
CA VAL A 100 -17.09 -17.99 1.71
C VAL A 100 -16.70 -18.88 0.53
N LYS A 101 -17.46 -18.84 -0.58
CA LYS A 101 -17.10 -19.59 -1.81
C LYS A 101 -15.78 -19.08 -2.40
N PHE A 102 -15.59 -17.77 -2.44
CA PHE A 102 -14.36 -17.13 -2.88
C PHE A 102 -13.16 -17.59 -2.03
N CYS A 103 -13.24 -17.52 -0.70
CA CYS A 103 -12.16 -17.97 0.18
C CYS A 103 -11.80 -19.45 -0.08
N LYS A 104 -12.81 -20.33 -0.23
CA LYS A 104 -12.58 -21.74 -0.56
C LYS A 104 -11.93 -21.95 -1.92
N ARG A 105 -12.36 -21.21 -2.95
CA ARG A 105 -11.81 -21.29 -4.32
C ARG A 105 -10.33 -20.93 -4.37
N HIS A 106 -9.92 -19.97 -3.55
CA HIS A 106 -8.52 -19.49 -3.46
C HIS A 106 -7.71 -20.14 -2.34
N ASN A 107 -8.21 -21.20 -1.70
CA ASN A 107 -7.56 -21.88 -0.58
C ASN A 107 -7.16 -20.94 0.58
N LEU A 108 -8.00 -19.91 0.83
CA LEU A 108 -7.82 -18.97 1.92
C LEU A 108 -8.46 -19.55 3.19
N GLU A 109 -7.63 -19.90 4.16
CA GLU A 109 -8.06 -20.50 5.42
C GLU A 109 -8.81 -19.49 6.29
N PHE A 110 -9.94 -19.90 6.88
CA PHE A 110 -10.73 -19.06 7.77
C PHE A 110 -11.48 -19.89 8.81
N THR A 111 -11.82 -19.22 9.92
CA THR A 111 -12.75 -19.72 10.93
C THR A 111 -13.88 -18.71 11.10
N LYS A 112 -15.14 -19.17 11.08
CA LYS A 112 -16.28 -18.32 11.41
C LYS A 112 -16.30 -18.05 12.92
N VAL A 113 -16.44 -16.79 13.28
CA VAL A 113 -16.42 -16.36 14.68
C VAL A 113 -17.51 -15.31 14.95
N ASN A 114 -17.86 -15.16 16.22
CA ASN A 114 -18.58 -14.00 16.72
C ASN A 114 -17.55 -13.07 17.37
N LEU A 115 -17.58 -11.80 17.01
CA LEU A 115 -16.69 -10.79 17.56
C LEU A 115 -17.54 -9.77 18.34
N ASP A 116 -17.47 -9.82 19.68
CA ASP A 116 -18.30 -8.98 20.56
C ASP A 116 -18.02 -7.47 20.43
N LEU A 117 -16.88 -7.12 19.80
CA LEU A 117 -16.49 -5.77 19.44
C LEU A 117 -17.47 -5.11 18.44
N ILE A 118 -18.15 -5.91 17.62
CA ILE A 118 -18.97 -5.46 16.50
C ILE A 118 -20.46 -5.63 16.85
N ASP A 119 -21.27 -4.64 16.47
CA ASP A 119 -22.72 -4.79 16.53
C ASP A 119 -23.17 -5.94 15.61
N LYS A 120 -23.75 -6.96 16.22
CA LYS A 120 -24.24 -8.19 15.55
C LYS A 120 -25.31 -7.90 14.49
N ASN A 121 -26.00 -6.75 14.58
CA ASN A 121 -26.99 -6.33 13.60
C ASN A 121 -26.38 -5.70 12.37
N SER A 122 -25.12 -5.27 12.43
CA SER A 122 -24.44 -4.56 11.33
C SER A 122 -23.71 -5.48 10.36
N ILE A 123 -23.37 -6.71 10.77
CA ILE A 123 -22.62 -7.69 9.95
C ILE A 123 -23.43 -8.98 9.74
N ASP A 124 -23.19 -9.65 8.60
CA ASP A 124 -23.77 -10.94 8.25
C ASP A 124 -22.84 -12.11 8.63
N ILE A 125 -21.53 -11.94 8.48
CA ILE A 125 -20.52 -12.93 8.87
C ILE A 125 -19.22 -12.26 9.28
N CYS A 126 -18.54 -12.83 10.27
CA CYS A 126 -17.18 -12.49 10.62
C CYS A 126 -16.27 -13.72 10.48
N LEU A 127 -15.15 -13.56 9.77
CA LEU A 127 -14.14 -14.60 9.57
C LEU A 127 -12.83 -14.19 10.23
N LYS A 128 -12.32 -15.02 11.14
CA LYS A 128 -10.92 -14.94 11.57
C LYS A 128 -10.05 -15.58 10.50
N VAL A 129 -8.99 -14.89 10.08
CA VAL A 129 -8.17 -15.26 8.92
C VAL A 129 -6.68 -15.26 9.26
N LYS A 130 -5.88 -15.90 8.40
CA LYS A 130 -4.41 -15.90 8.46
C LYS A 130 -3.84 -14.81 7.56
N GLU A 131 -3.81 -13.60 8.06
CA GLU A 131 -3.15 -12.46 7.43
C GLU A 131 -2.25 -11.78 8.48
N TYR A 132 -1.32 -10.93 8.06
CA TYR A 132 -0.34 -10.32 8.95
C TYR A 132 -0.27 -8.81 8.73
N LEU A 133 0.23 -8.12 9.76
CA LEU A 133 0.61 -6.72 9.67
C LEU A 133 2.11 -6.58 9.89
N PHE A 134 2.69 -5.51 9.37
CA PHE A 134 4.09 -5.17 9.60
C PHE A 134 4.24 -3.84 10.33
N ASP A 135 5.30 -3.71 11.10
CA ASP A 135 5.73 -2.45 11.68
C ASP A 135 6.53 -1.66 10.63
N HIS A 136 6.03 -0.48 10.27
CA HIS A 136 6.65 0.35 9.24
C HIS A 136 8.05 0.86 9.64
N GLU A 137 8.27 1.18 10.91
CA GLU A 137 9.58 1.68 11.37
C GLU A 137 10.62 0.58 11.33
N ILE A 138 10.23 -0.64 11.73
CA ILE A 138 11.11 -1.82 11.63
C ILE A 138 11.37 -2.14 10.14
N LEU A 139 10.34 -2.13 9.30
CA LEU A 139 10.49 -2.35 7.84
C LEU A 139 11.48 -1.34 7.24
N LYS A 140 11.36 -0.05 7.57
CA LYS A 140 12.25 0.99 7.08
C LYS A 140 13.69 0.77 7.54
N LYS A 141 13.89 0.45 8.82
CA LYS A 141 15.20 0.10 9.35
C LYS A 141 15.83 -1.07 8.59
N LYS A 142 15.05 -2.14 8.33
CA LYS A 142 15.53 -3.29 7.55
C LYS A 142 15.85 -2.93 6.10
N CYS A 143 15.10 -2.05 5.48
CA CYS A 143 15.43 -1.55 4.15
C CYS A 143 16.78 -0.83 4.13
N TRP A 144 17.07 0.04 5.11
CA TRP A 144 18.38 0.69 5.24
C TRP A 144 19.51 -0.31 5.47
N GLU A 145 19.36 -1.24 6.42
CA GLU A 145 20.35 -2.30 6.68
C GLU A 145 20.68 -3.11 5.41
N LYS A 146 19.69 -3.37 4.57
CA LYS A 146 19.87 -4.11 3.31
C LYS A 146 20.53 -3.24 2.22
N LEU A 147 20.16 -1.97 2.11
CA LEU A 147 20.79 -1.02 1.18
C LEU A 147 22.27 -0.86 1.50
N ASP A 148 22.63 -0.64 2.77
CA ASP A 148 24.02 -0.47 3.22
C ASP A 148 24.88 -1.71 2.90
N LYS A 149 24.30 -2.91 3.08
CA LYS A 149 24.99 -4.18 2.78
C LYS A 149 25.09 -4.50 1.28
N SER A 150 24.24 -3.90 0.45
CA SER A 150 24.16 -4.24 -0.98
C SER A 150 25.12 -3.47 -1.87
N GLY A 151 25.74 -2.40 -1.37
CA GLY A 151 26.60 -1.50 -2.16
C GLY A 151 25.83 -0.56 -3.08
N VAL A 152 24.51 -0.40 -2.90
CA VAL A 152 23.71 0.60 -3.61
C VAL A 152 24.13 2.01 -3.20
N THR A 153 24.42 2.87 -4.17
CA THR A 153 24.62 4.30 -3.90
C THR A 153 23.27 5.01 -3.81
N VAL A 154 22.96 5.58 -2.65
CA VAL A 154 21.67 6.24 -2.39
C VAL A 154 21.83 7.76 -2.42
N TYR A 155 21.01 8.44 -3.22
CA TYR A 155 20.90 9.89 -3.30
C TYR A 155 19.54 10.34 -2.77
N LEU A 156 19.51 10.86 -1.55
CA LEU A 156 18.33 11.50 -0.94
C LEU A 156 18.26 12.98 -1.37
N ASN A 157 17.08 13.61 -1.15
CA ASN A 157 16.81 15.00 -1.54
C ASN A 157 17.14 15.26 -3.03
N THR A 158 17.03 14.23 -3.88
CA THR A 158 17.45 14.29 -5.26
C THR A 158 16.30 13.93 -6.20
N ILE A 159 15.88 14.91 -6.97
CA ILE A 159 14.89 14.71 -8.04
C ILE A 159 15.66 14.30 -9.30
N ALA A 160 15.45 13.07 -9.74
CA ALA A 160 15.99 12.61 -11.01
C ALA A 160 15.21 13.25 -12.18
N ASP A 161 15.94 13.74 -13.15
CA ASP A 161 15.42 14.34 -14.38
C ASP A 161 15.85 13.55 -15.62
N TYR A 162 15.71 14.16 -16.81
CA TYR A 162 16.02 13.50 -18.09
C TYR A 162 17.50 13.23 -18.34
N GLU A 163 18.41 13.86 -17.62
CA GLU A 163 19.85 13.65 -17.81
C GLU A 163 20.27 12.23 -17.45
N ILE A 164 19.47 11.55 -16.59
CA ILE A 164 19.74 10.15 -16.24
C ILE A 164 19.70 9.23 -17.48
N TYR A 165 18.92 9.58 -18.53
CA TYR A 165 18.80 8.73 -19.73
C TYR A 165 20.11 8.55 -20.49
N GLU A 166 21.02 9.48 -20.36
CA GLU A 166 22.33 9.44 -21.04
C GLU A 166 23.42 8.83 -20.18
N LYS A 167 23.24 8.86 -18.84
CA LYS A 167 24.27 8.48 -17.88
C LYS A 167 24.21 7.01 -17.47
N TYR A 168 23.08 6.31 -17.69
CA TYR A 168 22.84 4.95 -17.21
C TYR A 168 22.42 4.00 -18.34
N ASP A 169 22.84 2.73 -18.16
CA ASP A 169 22.53 1.65 -19.10
C ASP A 169 21.04 1.24 -19.01
N PHE A 170 20.50 1.22 -17.78
CA PHE A 170 19.07 1.00 -17.49
C PHE A 170 18.53 2.00 -16.49
N ILE A 171 17.24 2.30 -16.62
CA ILE A 171 16.49 3.20 -15.74
C ILE A 171 15.22 2.51 -15.30
N ILE A 172 15.06 2.34 -13.99
CA ILE A 172 13.88 1.74 -13.38
C ILE A 172 13.07 2.85 -12.73
N ILE A 173 11.90 3.15 -13.27
CA ILE A 173 11.00 4.18 -12.76
C ILE A 173 10.01 3.55 -11.79
N SER A 174 10.20 3.83 -10.49
CA SER A 174 9.38 3.32 -9.37
C SER A 174 8.78 4.47 -8.55
N THR A 175 8.27 5.49 -9.23
CA THR A 175 7.83 6.76 -8.63
C THR A 175 6.33 6.85 -8.36
N TYR A 176 5.59 5.73 -8.49
CA TYR A 176 4.16 5.58 -8.19
C TYR A 176 3.30 6.67 -8.86
N ALA A 177 2.83 7.68 -8.11
CA ALA A 177 2.04 8.79 -8.65
C ALA A 177 2.77 9.63 -9.73
N ASN A 178 4.11 9.55 -9.78
CA ASN A 178 4.93 10.38 -10.68
C ASN A 178 5.57 9.59 -11.84
N VAL A 179 5.11 8.36 -12.13
CA VAL A 179 5.67 7.55 -13.22
C VAL A 179 5.70 8.32 -14.55
N ASN A 180 4.61 8.97 -14.91
CA ASN A 180 4.51 9.71 -16.18
C ASN A 180 5.44 10.93 -16.25
N SER A 181 5.89 11.47 -15.14
CA SER A 181 6.80 12.66 -15.14
C SER A 181 8.13 12.36 -15.80
N LEU A 182 8.62 11.11 -15.67
CA LEU A 182 9.83 10.64 -16.33
C LEU A 182 9.60 10.05 -17.72
N LEU A 183 8.34 9.93 -18.15
CA LEU A 183 7.96 9.45 -19.48
C LEU A 183 7.58 10.59 -20.45
N LYS A 184 8.00 11.85 -20.21
CA LYS A 184 7.67 12.97 -21.09
C LYS A 184 8.26 12.83 -22.50
N LYS A 185 9.38 12.13 -22.68
CA LYS A 185 9.96 11.80 -23.98
C LYS A 185 9.21 10.66 -24.71
N TYR A 186 8.29 9.97 -24.02
CA TYR A 186 7.50 8.84 -24.49
C TYR A 186 6.02 9.08 -24.21
N PRO A 187 5.40 10.14 -24.75
CA PRO A 187 4.03 10.52 -24.41
C PRO A 187 3.00 9.43 -24.73
N GLU A 188 3.27 8.60 -25.76
CA GLU A 188 2.45 7.45 -26.16
C GLU A 188 2.53 6.29 -25.16
N LYS A 189 3.53 6.28 -24.26
CA LYS A 189 3.69 5.31 -23.18
C LYS A 189 3.12 5.78 -21.84
N GLN A 190 2.76 7.07 -21.75
CA GLN A 190 2.08 7.58 -20.57
C GLN A 190 0.65 7.04 -20.49
N ARG A 191 0.27 6.59 -19.31
CA ARG A 191 -1.10 6.10 -19.01
C ARG A 191 -1.89 7.12 -18.22
N ASP A 192 -3.20 7.04 -18.35
CA ASP A 192 -4.08 7.67 -17.40
C ASP A 192 -4.14 6.84 -16.12
N TYR A 193 -4.11 7.52 -14.99
CA TYR A 193 -4.27 6.96 -13.66
C TYR A 193 -5.37 7.71 -12.92
N GLN A 194 -5.98 7.05 -11.95
CA GLN A 194 -6.81 7.70 -10.96
C GLN A 194 -5.94 8.06 -9.76
N PHE A 195 -5.81 9.35 -9.51
CA PHE A 195 -5.08 9.92 -8.38
C PHE A 195 -6.06 10.32 -7.29
N GLU A 196 -5.74 9.98 -6.05
CA GLU A 196 -6.55 10.31 -4.86
C GLU A 196 -5.64 10.92 -3.80
N ILE A 197 -5.97 12.13 -3.32
CA ILE A 197 -5.37 12.65 -2.09
C ILE A 197 -6.05 11.94 -0.93
N VAL A 198 -5.30 11.11 -0.24
CA VAL A 198 -5.83 10.27 0.83
C VAL A 198 -5.29 10.64 2.19
N GLU A 199 -6.16 10.53 3.19
CA GLU A 199 -5.86 10.65 4.61
C GLU A 199 -5.96 9.29 5.28
N LYS A 200 -5.01 8.98 6.15
CA LYS A 200 -5.09 7.89 7.12
C LYS A 200 -5.15 8.49 8.51
N ILE A 201 -6.17 8.12 9.26
CA ILE A 201 -6.40 8.64 10.61
C ILE A 201 -5.82 7.66 11.63
N PHE A 202 -5.18 8.22 12.65
CA PHE A 202 -4.65 7.46 13.78
C PHE A 202 -5.49 7.76 15.02
N LEU A 203 -5.98 6.69 15.66
CA LEU A 203 -6.83 6.75 16.84
C LEU A 203 -6.25 5.87 17.96
N GLU A 204 -6.33 6.35 19.20
CA GLU A 204 -6.32 5.49 20.37
C GLU A 204 -7.75 4.95 20.55
N LEU A 205 -7.90 3.64 20.61
CA LEU A 205 -9.19 2.95 20.75
C LEU A 205 -9.30 2.26 22.11
N PRO A 206 -10.53 1.99 22.59
CA PRO A 206 -10.77 1.22 23.80
C PRO A 206 -10.06 -0.14 23.81
N LEU A 207 -9.83 -0.67 25.01
CA LEU A 207 -9.01 -1.88 25.22
C LEU A 207 -9.52 -3.10 24.46
N GLU A 208 -10.80 -3.18 24.19
CA GLU A 208 -11.43 -4.28 23.43
C GLU A 208 -10.89 -4.43 22.01
N PHE A 209 -10.34 -3.35 21.42
CA PHE A 209 -9.70 -3.37 20.10
C PHE A 209 -8.27 -3.92 20.13
N LYS A 210 -7.67 -4.00 21.31
CA LYS A 210 -6.26 -4.42 21.44
C LYS A 210 -6.01 -5.76 20.73
N ASN A 211 -4.92 -5.83 19.99
CA ASN A 211 -4.48 -7.00 19.22
C ASN A 211 -5.49 -7.50 18.19
N LYS A 212 -6.38 -6.65 17.71
CA LYS A 212 -7.35 -7.00 16.68
C LYS A 212 -7.22 -6.07 15.49
N SER A 213 -7.14 -6.66 14.32
CA SER A 213 -7.23 -5.99 13.05
C SER A 213 -8.54 -6.40 12.41
N VAL A 214 -9.39 -5.44 12.06
CA VAL A 214 -10.76 -5.70 11.58
C VAL A 214 -11.00 -4.95 10.28
N VAL A 215 -11.48 -5.67 9.28
CA VAL A 215 -11.93 -5.10 8.01
C VAL A 215 -13.41 -5.37 7.84
N ILE A 216 -14.19 -4.33 7.65
CA ILE A 216 -15.58 -4.45 7.23
C ILE A 216 -15.59 -4.41 5.69
N MET A 217 -16.28 -5.35 5.07
CA MET A 217 -16.33 -5.55 3.62
C MET A 217 -17.78 -5.74 3.13
N ASP A 218 -18.04 -5.69 1.88
CA ASP A 218 -17.24 -5.31 0.70
C ASP A 218 -17.90 -4.06 0.11
N GLY A 219 -17.14 -2.95 0.02
CA GLY A 219 -17.68 -1.67 -0.48
C GLY A 219 -17.21 -0.47 0.34
N HIS A 220 -18.15 0.43 0.63
CA HIS A 220 -17.91 1.72 1.27
C HIS A 220 -17.77 1.63 2.79
N PHE A 221 -16.81 0.85 3.28
CA PHE A 221 -16.63 0.54 4.70
C PHE A 221 -15.21 0.86 5.17
N LEU A 222 -14.91 0.47 6.41
CA LEU A 222 -13.65 0.81 7.07
C LEU A 222 -12.83 -0.41 7.47
N SER A 223 -11.54 -0.15 7.71
CA SER A 223 -10.62 -1.07 8.38
C SER A 223 -9.97 -0.40 9.58
N ILE A 224 -9.68 -1.20 10.60
CA ILE A 224 -9.02 -0.81 11.85
C ILE A 224 -7.81 -1.71 12.00
N ASP A 225 -6.61 -1.13 12.01
CA ASP A 225 -5.36 -1.87 12.07
C ASP A 225 -4.44 -1.34 13.16
N PRO A 226 -3.94 -2.17 14.09
CA PRO A 226 -2.97 -1.73 15.10
C PRO A 226 -1.64 -1.31 14.46
N VAL A 227 -0.99 -0.32 15.05
CA VAL A 227 0.26 0.27 14.54
C VAL A 227 1.44 -0.17 15.40
N GLY A 228 2.18 -1.18 14.95
CA GLY A 228 3.39 -1.66 15.61
C GLY A 228 3.16 -1.97 17.09
N ALA A 229 4.13 -1.62 17.91
CA ALA A 229 4.04 -1.73 19.37
C ALA A 229 3.31 -0.53 20.03
N LYS A 230 2.80 0.41 19.24
CA LYS A 230 2.14 1.62 19.71
C LYS A 230 0.71 1.30 20.13
N ASN A 231 0.19 2.06 21.12
CA ASN A 231 -1.17 1.86 21.61
C ASN A 231 -2.20 2.65 20.81
N TYR A 232 -2.09 2.64 19.48
CA TYR A 232 -3.05 3.26 18.58
C TYR A 232 -3.21 2.49 17.28
N PHE A 233 -4.22 2.88 16.52
CA PHE A 233 -4.69 2.20 15.33
C PHE A 233 -4.68 3.14 14.13
N ILE A 234 -4.37 2.62 12.97
CA ILE A 234 -4.58 3.29 11.69
C ILE A 234 -5.96 2.89 11.16
N ILE A 235 -6.75 3.90 10.82
CA ILE A 235 -8.09 3.72 10.29
C ILE A 235 -8.09 4.03 8.80
N GLY A 236 -8.56 3.10 7.99
CA GLY A 236 -8.89 3.32 6.60
C GLY A 236 -10.39 3.31 6.41
N ASP A 237 -10.90 4.20 5.59
CA ASP A 237 -12.30 4.22 5.15
C ASP A 237 -12.33 4.43 3.65
N VAL A 238 -13.06 3.60 2.92
CA VAL A 238 -12.99 3.61 1.44
C VAL A 238 -13.44 4.95 0.85
N VAL A 239 -14.44 5.60 1.46
CA VAL A 239 -14.98 6.86 0.99
C VAL A 239 -14.31 8.04 1.68
N ASN A 240 -14.31 8.02 3.02
CA ASN A 240 -13.93 9.18 3.82
C ASN A 240 -12.41 9.42 3.83
N THR A 241 -11.62 8.44 3.42
CA THR A 241 -10.16 8.57 3.22
C THR A 241 -9.82 9.58 2.10
N VAL A 242 -10.72 9.77 1.11
CA VAL A 242 -10.43 10.55 -0.10
C VAL A 242 -10.87 12.00 0.05
N HIS A 243 -9.93 12.94 0.00
CA HIS A 243 -10.21 14.37 -0.02
C HIS A 243 -10.46 14.94 -1.41
N SER A 244 -9.75 14.43 -2.41
CA SER A 244 -9.95 14.80 -3.80
C SER A 244 -9.50 13.68 -4.74
N ARG A 245 -10.07 13.65 -5.95
CA ARG A 245 -9.79 12.65 -6.98
C ARG A 245 -9.68 13.31 -8.35
N ASN A 246 -8.76 12.84 -9.16
CA ASN A 246 -8.76 13.12 -10.60
C ASN A 246 -8.28 11.92 -11.40
N ILE A 247 -8.76 11.81 -12.64
CA ILE A 247 -8.23 10.87 -13.65
C ILE A 247 -7.45 11.67 -14.67
N GLY A 248 -6.32 11.14 -15.12
CA GLY A 248 -5.47 11.75 -16.14
C GLY A 248 -4.01 11.29 -16.02
N LYS A 249 -3.12 11.96 -16.71
CA LYS A 249 -1.70 11.60 -16.73
C LYS A 249 -0.91 12.08 -15.53
N PHE A 250 -1.40 13.09 -14.82
CA PHE A 250 -0.73 13.69 -13.68
C PHE A 250 -1.71 13.98 -12.54
N PRO A 251 -1.26 13.88 -11.27
CA PRO A 251 -2.10 14.24 -10.13
C PRO A 251 -2.38 15.76 -10.12
N LYS A 252 -3.64 16.12 -9.90
CA LYS A 252 -4.05 17.50 -9.61
C LYS A 252 -4.14 17.64 -8.10
N ILE A 253 -3.17 18.33 -7.51
CA ILE A 253 -3.05 18.50 -6.06
C ILE A 253 -3.46 19.93 -5.71
N ASP A 254 -4.52 20.08 -4.92
CA ASP A 254 -4.89 21.38 -4.33
C ASP A 254 -3.74 21.86 -3.43
N ALA A 255 -3.35 23.13 -3.58
CA ALA A 255 -2.21 23.75 -2.89
C ALA A 255 -2.26 23.56 -1.35
N LYS A 256 -3.46 23.52 -0.76
CA LYS A 256 -3.65 23.30 0.68
C LYS A 256 -3.15 21.94 1.19
N PHE A 257 -3.08 20.93 0.32
CA PHE A 257 -2.60 19.58 0.71
C PHE A 257 -1.09 19.41 0.52
N ILE A 258 -0.43 20.20 -0.33
CA ILE A 258 1.02 20.08 -0.60
C ILE A 258 1.86 20.00 0.68
N PRO A 259 1.67 20.89 1.69
CA PRO A 259 2.47 20.84 2.91
C PRO A 259 2.19 19.63 3.82
N LEU A 260 1.11 18.87 3.55
CA LEU A 260 0.71 17.70 4.35
C LEU A 260 1.23 16.39 3.77
N LEU A 261 1.53 16.36 2.46
CA LEU A 261 1.90 15.12 1.77
C LEU A 261 3.27 14.61 2.22
N ASP A 262 3.34 13.29 2.43
CA ASP A 262 4.57 12.55 2.71
C ASP A 262 5.32 13.00 4.00
N LYS A 263 4.60 13.63 4.96
CA LYS A 263 5.17 14.16 6.22
C LYS A 263 5.08 13.19 7.41
N GLY A 264 4.58 11.96 7.17
CA GLY A 264 4.30 11.02 8.26
C GLY A 264 3.08 11.46 9.09
N LEU A 265 3.08 11.15 10.38
CA LEU A 265 1.99 11.48 11.29
C LEU A 265 2.00 12.98 11.67
N ILE A 266 0.94 13.68 11.34
CA ILE A 266 0.68 15.09 11.72
C ILE A 266 -0.38 15.10 12.82
N LYS A 267 -0.06 15.59 14.01
CA LYS A 267 -0.96 15.57 15.19
C LYS A 267 -2.22 16.41 15.00
N ASN A 268 -2.07 17.61 14.47
CA ASN A 268 -3.18 18.57 14.29
C ASN A 268 -3.15 19.12 12.86
N PRO A 269 -3.54 18.31 11.85
CA PRO A 269 -3.58 18.82 10.49
C PRO A 269 -4.68 19.87 10.34
N PRO A 270 -4.48 20.90 9.50
CA PRO A 270 -5.48 21.95 9.28
C PRO A 270 -6.77 21.44 8.61
N PHE A 271 -6.72 20.24 8.02
CA PHE A 271 -7.84 19.58 7.37
C PHE A 271 -7.86 18.11 7.77
N THR A 272 -9.02 17.61 8.15
CA THR A 272 -9.22 16.19 8.46
C THR A 272 -10.69 15.80 8.25
N ASN A 273 -10.91 14.59 7.81
CA ASN A 273 -12.22 13.96 7.71
C ASN A 273 -12.58 13.17 8.99
N LEU A 274 -11.91 13.41 10.12
CA LEU A 274 -12.08 12.67 11.39
C LEU A 274 -13.54 12.39 11.74
N ASN A 275 -14.41 13.41 11.70
CA ASN A 275 -15.82 13.25 12.07
C ASN A 275 -16.56 12.27 11.14
N LEU A 276 -16.19 12.22 9.86
CA LEU A 276 -16.78 11.28 8.91
C LEU A 276 -16.32 9.84 9.20
N PHE A 277 -15.04 9.65 9.57
CA PHE A 277 -14.53 8.35 9.99
C PHE A 277 -15.18 7.86 11.29
N LEU A 278 -15.35 8.75 12.28
CA LEU A 278 -16.03 8.40 13.54
C LEU A 278 -17.47 7.99 13.29
N LYS A 279 -18.20 8.74 12.46
CA LYS A 279 -19.59 8.40 12.07
C LYS A 279 -19.65 7.07 11.33
N SER A 280 -18.73 6.79 10.41
CA SER A 280 -18.65 5.53 9.68
C SER A 280 -18.37 4.35 10.61
N GLY A 281 -17.38 4.50 11.50
CA GLY A 281 -16.98 3.45 12.44
C GLY A 281 -18.05 3.12 13.47
N SER A 282 -18.78 4.13 13.96
CA SER A 282 -19.87 3.95 14.95
C SER A 282 -21.07 3.14 14.44
N ARG A 283 -21.18 2.97 13.12
CA ARG A 283 -22.19 2.08 12.52
C ARG A 283 -21.94 0.60 12.84
N PHE A 284 -20.67 0.24 13.07
CA PHE A 284 -20.24 -1.14 13.27
C PHE A 284 -19.72 -1.42 14.68
N PHE A 285 -19.11 -0.42 15.30
CA PHE A 285 -18.43 -0.57 16.59
C PHE A 285 -19.05 0.36 17.63
N PRO A 286 -19.87 -0.18 18.58
CA PRO A 286 -20.58 0.63 19.57
C PRO A 286 -19.70 1.59 20.38
N LYS A 287 -18.44 1.18 20.69
CA LYS A 287 -17.50 1.99 21.44
C LYS A 287 -16.56 2.84 20.59
N PHE A 288 -16.79 2.97 19.28
CA PHE A 288 -15.91 3.74 18.41
C PHE A 288 -15.92 5.24 18.71
N ASN A 289 -17.02 5.74 19.30
CA ASN A 289 -17.14 7.14 19.75
C ASN A 289 -16.25 7.48 20.96
N GLU A 290 -15.69 6.46 21.67
CA GLU A 290 -14.75 6.67 22.77
C GLU A 290 -13.30 6.87 22.25
N ALA A 291 -13.10 6.84 20.93
CA ALA A 291 -11.80 7.00 20.30
C ALA A 291 -11.18 8.39 20.57
N LYS A 292 -9.86 8.40 20.81
CA LYS A 292 -9.09 9.63 20.91
C LYS A 292 -8.27 9.85 19.66
N TYR A 293 -8.38 11.03 19.08
CA TYR A 293 -7.62 11.39 17.88
C TYR A 293 -6.14 11.61 18.19
N ILE A 294 -5.26 10.95 17.45
CA ILE A 294 -3.79 11.09 17.55
C ILE A 294 -3.26 11.99 16.44
N GLY A 295 -3.83 11.89 15.23
CA GLY A 295 -3.39 12.65 14.08
C GLY A 295 -3.71 11.96 12.77
N SER A 296 -3.19 12.51 11.68
CA SER A 296 -3.38 11.97 10.33
C SER A 296 -2.09 11.98 9.52
N SER A 297 -2.03 11.11 8.53
CA SER A 297 -1.01 11.14 7.48
C SER A 297 -1.65 11.21 6.09
N PHE A 298 -0.95 11.86 5.16
CA PHE A 298 -1.47 12.14 3.82
C PHE A 298 -0.51 11.72 2.74
N CYS A 299 -1.03 11.15 1.65
CA CYS A 299 -0.26 10.92 0.43
C CYS A 299 -1.16 10.96 -0.82
N VAL A 300 -0.52 10.92 -1.98
CA VAL A 300 -1.22 10.68 -3.24
C VAL A 300 -1.28 9.17 -3.48
N LYS A 301 -2.46 8.58 -3.35
CA LYS A 301 -2.74 7.20 -3.77
C LYS A 301 -3.03 7.19 -5.26
N THR A 302 -2.50 6.20 -5.96
CA THR A 302 -2.66 6.06 -7.41
C THR A 302 -3.14 4.66 -7.73
N VAL A 303 -4.18 4.57 -8.55
CA VAL A 303 -4.74 3.30 -9.02
C VAL A 303 -5.00 3.38 -10.52
N LEU A 304 -5.23 2.25 -11.16
CA LEU A 304 -5.72 2.23 -12.54
C LEU A 304 -7.12 2.87 -12.59
N PRO A 305 -7.50 3.53 -13.69
CA PRO A 305 -8.85 4.06 -13.83
C PRO A 305 -9.89 2.94 -13.86
N GLU A 306 -11.14 3.28 -13.49
CA GLU A 306 -12.32 2.39 -13.63
C GLU A 306 -12.23 1.06 -12.88
N VAL A 307 -11.43 0.98 -11.81
CA VAL A 307 -11.30 -0.24 -10.99
C VAL A 307 -12.33 -0.34 -9.85
N ASP A 308 -13.26 0.59 -9.74
CA ASP A 308 -14.22 0.61 -8.63
C ASP A 308 -15.14 -0.63 -8.61
N SER A 309 -15.44 -1.21 -9.77
CA SER A 309 -16.25 -2.42 -9.89
C SER A 309 -15.51 -3.70 -9.45
N THR A 310 -14.20 -3.76 -9.66
CA THR A 310 -13.37 -4.95 -9.39
C THR A 310 -12.49 -4.82 -8.15
N ASP A 311 -12.22 -3.59 -7.72
CA ASP A 311 -11.20 -3.24 -6.72
C ASP A 311 -9.80 -3.80 -7.06
N ALA A 312 -9.48 -3.94 -8.34
CA ALA A 312 -8.20 -4.48 -8.80
C ALA A 312 -7.01 -3.61 -8.36
N ARG A 313 -5.96 -4.25 -7.86
CA ARG A 313 -4.73 -3.58 -7.36
C ARG A 313 -3.49 -4.31 -7.88
N LEU A 314 -3.35 -4.34 -9.19
CA LEU A 314 -2.27 -5.06 -9.86
C LEU A 314 -0.95 -4.31 -9.76
N THR A 315 0.13 -5.06 -9.56
CA THR A 315 1.49 -4.57 -9.78
C THR A 315 1.90 -4.90 -11.21
N LEU A 316 2.33 -3.88 -11.94
CA LEU A 316 2.73 -3.98 -13.34
C LEU A 316 4.21 -3.61 -13.47
N VAL A 317 4.98 -4.48 -14.12
CA VAL A 317 6.40 -4.24 -14.44
C VAL A 317 6.53 -4.31 -15.96
N GLU A 318 6.91 -3.21 -16.59
CA GLU A 318 6.87 -3.08 -18.04
C GLU A 318 8.15 -2.46 -18.60
N MET A 319 8.66 -3.05 -19.66
CA MET A 319 9.70 -2.46 -20.50
C MET A 319 9.06 -1.42 -21.42
N ILE A 320 9.41 -0.16 -21.22
CA ILE A 320 8.87 0.97 -22.01
C ILE A 320 9.66 1.19 -23.30
N ASP A 321 10.99 1.09 -23.19
CA ASP A 321 11.94 1.21 -24.28
C ASP A 321 13.14 0.30 -23.99
N LYS A 322 14.16 0.31 -24.86
CA LYS A 322 15.34 -0.56 -24.79
C LYS A 322 16.01 -0.58 -23.40
N LYS A 323 15.93 0.51 -22.63
CA LYS A 323 16.58 0.66 -21.33
C LYS A 323 15.70 1.21 -20.21
N ILE A 324 14.39 1.40 -20.44
CA ILE A 324 13.48 1.98 -19.45
C ILE A 324 12.47 0.93 -19.01
N ILE A 325 12.42 0.69 -17.70
CA ILE A 325 11.44 -0.18 -17.07
C ILE A 325 10.61 0.65 -16.08
N THR A 326 9.30 0.52 -16.13
CA THR A 326 8.40 1.13 -15.13
C THR A 326 7.86 0.07 -14.19
N ILE A 327 7.70 0.47 -12.93
CA ILE A 327 6.99 -0.31 -11.91
C ILE A 327 5.79 0.51 -11.46
N PHE A 328 4.58 0.06 -11.78
CA PHE A 328 3.35 0.55 -11.19
C PHE A 328 2.92 -0.40 -10.09
N SER A 329 2.90 0.08 -8.85
CA SER A 329 2.72 -0.77 -7.68
C SER A 329 1.26 -0.95 -7.28
N GLY A 330 0.85 -2.20 -7.10
CA GLY A 330 -0.47 -2.57 -6.56
C GLY A 330 -0.46 -2.69 -5.04
N LYS A 331 0.24 -3.68 -4.51
CA LYS A 331 0.32 -3.98 -3.07
C LYS A 331 1.76 -4.17 -2.62
N ILE A 332 2.04 -3.73 -1.39
CA ILE A 332 3.41 -3.71 -0.83
C ILE A 332 4.08 -5.09 -0.85
N SER A 333 3.34 -6.16 -0.59
CA SER A 333 3.86 -7.54 -0.58
C SER A 333 4.41 -8.01 -1.92
N THR A 334 3.99 -7.39 -3.04
CA THR A 334 4.44 -7.79 -4.39
C THR A 334 5.80 -7.19 -4.79
N CYS A 335 6.47 -6.44 -3.90
CA CYS A 335 7.71 -5.73 -4.22
C CYS A 335 8.87 -6.66 -4.60
N ILE A 336 8.94 -7.86 -4.00
CA ILE A 336 9.99 -8.84 -4.28
C ILE A 336 9.77 -9.46 -5.68
N ASP A 337 8.54 -9.83 -6.00
CA ASP A 337 8.18 -10.35 -7.32
C ASP A 337 8.41 -9.30 -8.41
N ALA A 338 8.11 -8.03 -8.14
CA ALA A 338 8.40 -6.94 -9.06
C ALA A 338 9.91 -6.80 -9.32
N ALA A 339 10.74 -6.87 -8.27
CA ALA A 339 12.20 -6.84 -8.41
C ALA A 339 12.73 -8.02 -9.22
N ASN A 340 12.18 -9.23 -9.02
CA ASN A 340 12.52 -10.41 -9.82
C ASN A 340 12.13 -10.25 -11.31
N GLN A 341 10.98 -9.62 -11.58
CA GLN A 341 10.56 -9.32 -12.96
C GLN A 341 11.47 -8.29 -13.62
N VAL A 342 11.87 -7.24 -12.90
CA VAL A 342 12.86 -6.24 -13.40
C VAL A 342 14.15 -6.92 -13.78
N GLU A 343 14.72 -7.76 -12.89
CA GLU A 343 15.96 -8.52 -13.17
C GLU A 343 15.81 -9.39 -14.43
N LYS A 344 14.68 -10.10 -14.57
CA LYS A 344 14.41 -10.95 -15.74
C LYS A 344 14.34 -10.14 -17.03
N LEU A 345 13.71 -8.96 -17.01
CA LEU A 345 13.64 -8.08 -18.18
C LEU A 345 15.01 -7.56 -18.61
N ILE A 346 15.89 -7.24 -17.65
CA ILE A 346 17.25 -6.80 -17.93
C ILE A 346 18.09 -7.96 -18.51
N LYS A 347 18.00 -9.16 -17.91
CA LYS A 347 18.72 -10.36 -18.37
C LYS A 347 18.31 -10.79 -19.79
N ALA A 348 17.06 -10.59 -20.17
CA ALA A 348 16.57 -10.89 -21.52
C ALA A 348 17.10 -9.93 -22.60
N ARG A 349 17.79 -8.84 -22.23
CA ARG A 349 18.37 -7.84 -23.12
C ARG A 349 19.91 -7.91 -23.21
N LYS A 350 20.55 -8.76 -22.41
CA LYS A 350 21.97 -9.13 -22.56
C LYS A 350 22.12 -10.18 -23.67
#